data_414be286c34b59bb7e86018eee67b0a9
#
_entry.id   414be286c34b59bb7e86018eee67b0a9
#
_cell.length_a   1.000
_cell.length_b   1.000
_cell.length_c   1.000
_cell.angle_alpha   90.00
_cell.angle_beta   90.00
_cell.angle_gamma   90.00
#
_symmetry.space_group_name_H-M   'P 1'
#
loop_
_entity.id
_entity.type
_entity.pdbx_description
1 polymer ?
#
loop_
_entity_poly.entity_id
_entity_poly.type
_entity_poly.pdbx_seq_one_letter_code
_entity_poly.pdbx_strand_id
1 'polypeptide(L)'
;ATAPAQPPTLSRVMEGLGRDLATLTYDQLVLVLADGSACRVYAYDKGEGGIWVKALGFSGFVGEKGVSSAKREGDKRTPAGIFRLGFAFGSEETPNPDYPFRAVTQESFWVDAPDSRFYNQWVEGEAERDWSSAERLANSPTAYALAVVVEYNYGQEAEPGKGSAIFLHVG
;
A
#
# COMPACT_ATOMS: atom_id res chain seq x y z
N ALA A 1 31.29 18.51 9.84
CA ALA A 1 30.47 17.55 10.57
C ALA A 1 30.00 16.50 9.57
N THR A 2 30.36 15.22 9.77
CA THR A 2 29.94 14.10 8.95
C THR A 2 28.43 13.90 9.17
N ALA A 3 27.65 13.75 8.09
CA ALA A 3 26.24 13.43 8.22
C ALA A 3 26.08 12.11 9.02
N PRO A 4 25.08 12.02 9.90
CA PRO A 4 24.87 10.82 10.69
C PRO A 4 24.51 9.61 9.81
N ALA A 5 25.01 8.44 10.19
CA ALA A 5 24.86 7.23 9.42
C ALA A 5 23.40 6.75 9.40
N GLN A 6 22.84 6.59 8.21
CA GLN A 6 21.50 6.03 8.00
C GLN A 6 21.51 4.50 8.20
N PRO A 7 20.34 3.87 8.48
CA PRO A 7 20.25 2.42 8.57
C PRO A 7 20.75 1.72 7.29
N PRO A 8 21.72 0.80 7.37
CA PRO A 8 22.39 0.24 6.18
C PRO A 8 21.42 -0.44 5.20
N THR A 9 20.41 -1.15 5.71
CA THR A 9 19.40 -1.83 4.88
C THR A 9 18.58 -0.82 4.08
N LEU A 10 18.11 0.24 4.73
CA LEU A 10 17.33 1.28 4.10
C LEU A 10 18.14 2.04 3.05
N SER A 11 19.38 2.43 3.39
CA SER A 11 20.30 3.11 2.46
C SER A 11 20.55 2.28 1.20
N ARG A 12 20.84 0.97 1.34
CA ARG A 12 21.08 0.07 0.22
C ARG A 12 19.88 -0.04 -0.73
N VAL A 13 18.67 -0.14 -0.16
CA VAL A 13 17.45 -0.21 -0.98
C VAL A 13 17.22 1.10 -1.73
N MET A 14 17.37 2.23 -1.07
CA MET A 14 17.18 3.55 -1.69
C MET A 14 18.21 3.82 -2.80
N GLU A 15 19.48 3.44 -2.58
CA GLU A 15 20.52 3.49 -3.62
C GLU A 15 20.13 2.62 -4.83
N GLY A 16 19.65 1.39 -4.60
CA GLY A 16 19.17 0.51 -5.67
C GLY A 16 17.98 1.06 -6.45
N LEU A 17 17.18 1.92 -5.83
CA LEU A 17 16.07 2.65 -6.47
C LEU A 17 16.50 3.99 -7.08
N GLY A 18 17.78 4.36 -7.02
CA GLY A 18 18.29 5.65 -7.48
C GLY A 18 17.73 6.83 -6.69
N ARG A 19 17.44 6.65 -5.41
CA ARG A 19 16.85 7.66 -4.51
C ARG A 19 17.77 7.97 -3.34
N ASP A 20 17.75 9.23 -2.93
CA ASP A 20 18.46 9.70 -1.74
C ASP A 20 17.48 9.89 -0.58
N LEU A 21 17.78 9.25 0.55
CA LEU A 21 17.01 9.38 1.79
C LEU A 21 16.89 10.84 2.27
N ALA A 22 17.91 11.64 2.02
CA ALA A 22 17.92 13.05 2.42
C ALA A 22 16.90 13.89 1.65
N THR A 23 16.49 13.45 0.46
CA THR A 23 15.52 14.16 -0.38
C THR A 23 14.07 13.83 -0.07
N LEU A 24 13.82 12.83 0.79
CA LEU A 24 12.47 12.46 1.18
C LEU A 24 11.85 13.53 2.08
N THR A 25 10.68 14.00 1.69
CA THR A 25 9.91 15.02 2.43
C THR A 25 8.97 14.42 3.48
N TYR A 26 8.89 13.11 3.56
CA TYR A 26 8.06 12.38 4.52
C TYR A 26 8.85 12.10 5.80
N ASP A 27 8.13 11.92 6.90
CA ASP A 27 8.71 11.61 8.21
C ASP A 27 8.57 10.14 8.60
N GLN A 28 7.80 9.37 7.83
CA GLN A 28 7.61 7.93 8.02
C GLN A 28 7.79 7.17 6.72
N LEU A 29 8.32 5.94 6.83
CA LEU A 29 8.56 5.05 5.71
C LEU A 29 8.31 3.60 6.11
N VAL A 30 7.59 2.88 5.26
CA VAL A 30 7.43 1.42 5.36
C VAL A 30 8.25 0.78 4.25
N LEU A 31 9.21 -0.06 4.63
CA LEU A 31 10.06 -0.84 3.72
C LEU A 31 9.59 -2.30 3.71
N VAL A 32 9.29 -2.80 2.53
CA VAL A 32 8.93 -4.22 2.30
C VAL A 32 10.01 -4.89 1.48
N LEU A 33 10.64 -5.92 2.03
CA LEU A 33 11.66 -6.73 1.36
C LEU A 33 11.11 -8.13 1.15
N ALA A 34 10.88 -8.52 -0.10
CA ALA A 34 10.27 -9.79 -0.46
C ALA A 34 11.31 -10.81 -0.96
N ASP A 35 11.06 -12.07 -0.61
CA ASP A 35 11.70 -13.26 -1.18
C ASP A 35 10.58 -14.25 -1.55
N GLY A 36 10.28 -14.35 -2.84
CA GLY A 36 9.05 -15.01 -3.29
C GLY A 36 7.81 -14.29 -2.78
N SER A 37 6.88 -15.01 -2.15
CA SER A 37 5.70 -14.46 -1.51
C SER A 37 5.92 -14.04 -0.05
N ALA A 38 6.98 -14.50 0.60
CA ALA A 38 7.33 -14.10 1.96
C ALA A 38 8.01 -12.72 1.95
N CYS A 39 7.80 -11.95 3.02
CA CYS A 39 8.50 -10.67 3.16
C CYS A 39 8.85 -10.31 4.60
N ARG A 40 9.76 -9.35 4.72
CA ARG A 40 10.02 -8.59 5.93
C ARG A 40 9.54 -7.17 5.74
N VAL A 41 8.79 -6.69 6.71
CA VAL A 41 8.27 -5.33 6.75
C VAL A 41 8.98 -4.58 7.87
N TYR A 42 9.46 -3.37 7.58
CA TYR A 42 10.08 -2.48 8.55
C TYR A 42 9.44 -1.11 8.46
N ALA A 43 9.06 -0.54 9.60
CA ALA A 43 8.67 0.85 9.68
C ALA A 43 9.82 1.68 10.24
N TYR A 44 9.99 2.85 9.67
CA TYR A 44 11.00 3.83 10.07
C TYR A 44 10.33 5.18 10.32
N ASP A 45 10.78 5.85 11.37
CA ASP A 45 10.49 7.25 11.64
C ASP A 45 11.74 8.09 11.35
N LYS A 46 11.54 9.30 10.84
CA LYS A 46 12.60 10.26 10.62
C LYS A 46 12.83 11.04 11.91
N GLY A 47 13.96 10.77 12.54
CA GLY A 47 14.38 11.40 13.77
C GLY A 47 15.11 12.73 13.55
N GLU A 48 15.67 13.27 14.64
CA GLU A 48 16.48 14.48 14.62
C GLU A 48 17.65 14.38 13.65
N GLY A 49 17.96 15.48 12.98
CA GLY A 49 19.05 15.52 11.98
C GLY A 49 18.76 14.74 10.70
N GLY A 50 17.52 14.29 10.47
CA GLY A 50 17.12 13.56 9.28
C GLY A 50 17.55 12.09 9.26
N ILE A 51 17.86 11.52 10.42
CA ILE A 51 18.24 10.11 10.56
C ILE A 51 16.98 9.26 10.61
N TRP A 52 16.92 8.22 9.78
CA TRP A 52 15.84 7.25 9.82
C TRP A 52 16.08 6.19 10.89
N VAL A 53 15.16 6.07 11.83
CA VAL A 53 15.22 5.12 12.94
C VAL A 53 14.17 4.04 12.73
N LYS A 54 14.58 2.78 12.80
CA LYS A 54 13.64 1.67 12.72
C LYS A 54 12.76 1.63 13.96
N ALA A 55 11.45 1.85 13.78
CA ALA A 55 10.46 1.81 14.84
C ALA A 55 10.00 0.38 15.12
N LEU A 56 9.73 -0.40 14.07
CA LEU A 56 9.28 -1.79 14.22
C LEU A 56 9.65 -2.63 12.99
N GLY A 57 9.51 -3.95 13.12
CA GLY A 57 9.68 -4.89 12.02
C GLY A 57 8.98 -6.22 12.31
N PHE A 58 8.41 -6.80 11.27
CA PHE A 58 7.69 -8.07 11.35
C PHE A 58 7.79 -8.84 10.02
N SER A 59 7.37 -10.11 10.05
CA SER A 59 7.23 -10.94 8.85
C SER A 59 5.83 -10.79 8.28
N GLY A 60 5.72 -10.90 6.96
CA GLY A 60 4.44 -10.85 6.27
C GLY A 60 4.50 -11.55 4.92
N PHE A 61 3.51 -11.28 4.11
CA PHE A 61 3.42 -11.81 2.75
C PHE A 61 3.14 -10.66 1.77
N VAL A 62 3.63 -10.85 0.57
CA VAL A 62 3.26 -10.06 -0.61
C VAL A 62 2.42 -10.92 -1.55
N GLY A 63 2.10 -10.43 -2.73
CA GLY A 63 1.35 -11.20 -3.72
C GLY A 63 1.90 -12.62 -3.90
N GLU A 64 1.03 -13.59 -4.15
CA GLU A 64 1.35 -15.03 -4.29
C GLU A 64 2.57 -15.30 -5.19
N LYS A 65 2.73 -14.49 -6.25
CA LYS A 65 3.85 -14.58 -7.21
C LYS A 65 4.96 -13.54 -6.95
N GLY A 66 5.05 -13.02 -5.73
CA GLY A 66 6.09 -12.08 -5.33
C GLY A 66 5.87 -10.66 -5.82
N VAL A 67 6.96 -9.92 -5.98
CA VAL A 67 6.99 -8.51 -6.38
C VAL A 67 7.36 -8.38 -7.85
N SER A 68 6.84 -7.35 -8.54
CA SER A 68 7.13 -7.09 -9.96
C SER A 68 7.13 -5.59 -10.28
N SER A 69 8.10 -5.16 -11.08
CA SER A 69 8.11 -3.82 -11.71
C SER A 69 7.19 -3.73 -12.93
N ALA A 70 6.69 -4.86 -13.44
CA ALA A 70 5.77 -4.97 -14.57
C ALA A 70 4.41 -5.53 -14.11
N LYS A 71 3.86 -4.94 -13.04
CA LYS A 71 2.57 -5.30 -12.47
C LYS A 71 1.45 -5.22 -13.50
N ARG A 72 0.52 -6.19 -13.45
CA ARG A 72 -0.69 -6.24 -14.29
C ARG A 72 -1.90 -6.66 -13.44
N GLU A 73 -3.09 -6.35 -13.95
CA GLU A 73 -4.33 -6.81 -13.33
C GLU A 73 -4.37 -8.35 -13.28
N GLY A 74 -4.78 -8.91 -12.14
CA GLY A 74 -4.92 -10.36 -11.95
C GLY A 74 -3.62 -11.16 -11.92
N ASP A 75 -2.43 -10.55 -11.96
CA ASP A 75 -1.14 -11.26 -12.02
C ASP A 75 -0.70 -11.87 -10.68
N LYS A 76 -1.43 -11.60 -9.59
CA LYS A 76 -1.15 -12.03 -8.22
C LYS A 76 0.21 -11.56 -7.68
N ARG A 77 0.69 -10.40 -8.14
CA ARG A 77 1.94 -9.80 -7.72
C ARG A 77 1.71 -8.48 -6.99
N THR A 78 2.62 -8.16 -6.11
CA THR A 78 2.72 -6.83 -5.49
C THR A 78 3.61 -5.94 -6.38
N PRO A 79 3.25 -4.68 -6.62
CA PRO A 79 4.09 -3.78 -7.41
C PRO A 79 5.40 -3.44 -6.68
N ALA A 80 6.50 -3.37 -7.46
CA ALA A 80 7.77 -2.83 -6.99
C ALA A 80 7.81 -1.32 -7.21
N GLY A 81 8.32 -0.58 -6.23
CA GLY A 81 8.48 0.87 -6.34
C GLY A 81 8.34 1.58 -5.02
N ILE A 82 8.19 2.89 -5.09
CA ILE A 82 7.93 3.78 -3.95
C ILE A 82 6.54 4.37 -4.16
N PHE A 83 5.65 4.15 -3.22
CA PHE A 83 4.25 4.58 -3.28
C PHE A 83 3.88 5.32 -2.00
N ARG A 84 2.90 6.20 -2.10
CA ARG A 84 2.27 6.80 -0.92
C ARG A 84 1.35 5.78 -0.25
N LEU A 85 1.17 5.94 1.05
CA LEU A 85 0.07 5.33 1.77
C LEU A 85 -1.10 6.32 1.79
N GLY A 86 -2.24 5.87 1.29
CA GLY A 86 -3.48 6.62 1.26
C GLY A 86 -4.27 6.47 2.55
N PHE A 87 -5.60 6.54 2.48
CA PHE A 87 -6.45 6.38 3.65
C PHE A 87 -6.42 4.94 4.19
N ALA A 88 -6.66 4.80 5.48
CA ALA A 88 -6.92 3.51 6.11
C ALA A 88 -8.40 3.14 6.00
N PHE A 89 -8.69 1.86 6.03
CA PHE A 89 -10.07 1.36 6.10
C PHE A 89 -10.14 0.05 6.88
N GLY A 90 -11.33 -0.32 7.30
CA GLY A 90 -11.51 -1.60 7.98
C GLY A 90 -12.91 -1.79 8.53
N SER A 91 -13.16 -3.04 9.00
CA SER A 91 -14.37 -3.43 9.73
C SER A 91 -14.28 -3.12 11.22
N GLU A 92 -13.09 -2.85 11.74
CA GLU A 92 -12.84 -2.44 13.13
C GLU A 92 -12.66 -0.92 13.23
N GLU A 93 -12.63 -0.41 14.45
CA GLU A 93 -12.36 0.99 14.70
C GLU A 93 -10.91 1.35 14.37
N THR A 94 -10.70 2.60 13.92
CA THR A 94 -9.36 3.08 13.66
C THR A 94 -8.53 3.16 14.95
N PRO A 95 -7.29 2.64 14.94
CA PRO A 95 -6.38 2.80 16.08
C PRO A 95 -5.81 4.22 16.20
N ASN A 96 -5.95 5.04 15.15
CA ASN A 96 -5.47 6.42 15.12
C ASN A 96 -6.55 7.32 14.52
N PRO A 97 -7.28 8.11 15.36
CA PRO A 97 -8.36 8.97 14.89
C PRO A 97 -7.89 10.15 14.02
N ASP A 98 -6.60 10.49 14.06
CA ASP A 98 -6.03 11.57 13.24
C ASP A 98 -5.64 11.11 11.83
N TYR A 99 -5.64 9.78 11.57
CA TYR A 99 -5.37 9.25 10.25
C TYR A 99 -6.66 9.10 9.44
N PRO A 100 -6.69 9.51 8.15
CA PRO A 100 -7.88 9.36 7.32
C PRO A 100 -8.37 7.91 7.28
N PHE A 101 -9.60 7.67 7.69
CA PHE A 101 -10.17 6.33 7.83
C PHE A 101 -11.56 6.22 7.22
N ARG A 102 -11.85 5.09 6.60
CA ARG A 102 -13.19 4.71 6.10
C ARG A 102 -13.62 3.39 6.71
N ALA A 103 -14.78 3.39 7.39
CA ALA A 103 -15.38 2.16 7.87
C ALA A 103 -15.92 1.33 6.67
N VAL A 104 -15.61 0.02 6.67
CA VAL A 104 -16.17 -0.91 5.69
C VAL A 104 -17.61 -1.21 6.04
N THR A 105 -18.51 -1.06 5.07
CA THR A 105 -19.93 -1.39 5.15
C THR A 105 -20.27 -2.50 4.15
N GLN A 106 -21.49 -2.98 4.16
CA GLN A 106 -21.98 -3.94 3.13
C GLN A 106 -22.05 -3.32 1.73
N GLU A 107 -21.98 -2.01 1.62
CA GLU A 107 -22.02 -1.25 0.37
C GLU A 107 -20.65 -0.74 -0.08
N SER A 108 -19.57 -1.14 0.60
CA SER A 108 -18.21 -0.72 0.26
C SER A 108 -17.59 -1.64 -0.78
N PHE A 109 -17.25 -1.07 -1.94
CA PHE A 109 -16.63 -1.77 -3.07
C PHE A 109 -15.29 -1.16 -3.43
N TRP A 110 -14.35 -2.01 -3.87
CA TRP A 110 -13.17 -1.59 -4.61
C TRP A 110 -13.30 -2.09 -6.05
N VAL A 111 -13.37 -1.17 -7.01
CA VAL A 111 -13.60 -1.54 -8.40
C VAL A 111 -12.30 -1.96 -9.06
N ASP A 112 -12.25 -3.19 -9.57
CA ASP A 112 -11.10 -3.80 -10.24
C ASP A 112 -11.34 -4.07 -11.75
N ALA A 113 -12.50 -3.67 -12.28
CA ALA A 113 -12.84 -3.76 -13.70
C ALA A 113 -12.11 -2.68 -14.50
N PRO A 114 -11.19 -3.03 -15.41
CA PRO A 114 -10.38 -2.05 -16.15
C PRO A 114 -11.18 -1.15 -17.11
N ASP A 115 -12.39 -1.51 -17.46
CA ASP A 115 -13.30 -0.78 -18.34
C ASP A 115 -14.23 0.20 -17.59
N SER A 116 -14.21 0.17 -16.25
CA SER A 116 -15.00 1.07 -15.42
C SER A 116 -14.33 2.46 -15.27
N ARG A 117 -15.12 3.51 -15.25
CA ARG A 117 -14.68 4.86 -14.86
C ARG A 117 -14.20 4.93 -13.40
N PHE A 118 -14.59 3.94 -12.59
CA PHE A 118 -14.19 3.81 -11.18
C PHE A 118 -13.03 2.86 -10.97
N TYR A 119 -12.35 2.42 -12.04
CA TYR A 119 -11.23 1.49 -11.92
C TYR A 119 -10.23 1.93 -10.88
N ASN A 120 -9.86 0.98 -10.00
CA ASN A 120 -8.96 1.15 -8.86
C ASN A 120 -9.37 2.28 -7.89
N GLN A 121 -10.67 2.34 -7.58
CA GLN A 121 -11.24 3.31 -6.65
C GLN A 121 -12.22 2.64 -5.68
N TRP A 122 -12.37 3.25 -4.52
CA TRP A 122 -13.43 2.96 -3.56
C TRP A 122 -14.75 3.56 -4.03
N VAL A 123 -15.81 2.76 -4.01
CA VAL A 123 -17.18 3.21 -4.31
C VAL A 123 -18.14 2.72 -3.22
N GLU A 124 -19.06 3.58 -2.80
CA GLU A 124 -20.16 3.20 -1.92
C GLU A 124 -21.43 2.98 -2.73
N GLY A 125 -22.05 1.79 -2.56
CA GLY A 125 -23.26 1.40 -3.24
C GLY A 125 -23.08 1.09 -4.73
N GLU A 126 -24.19 0.73 -5.37
CA GLU A 126 -24.21 0.32 -6.78
C GLU A 126 -25.05 1.26 -7.66
N ALA A 127 -25.49 2.42 -7.16
CA ALA A 127 -26.40 3.31 -7.89
C ALA A 127 -25.83 3.80 -9.23
N GLU A 128 -24.51 3.96 -9.32
CA GLU A 128 -23.80 4.39 -10.53
C GLU A 128 -22.96 3.27 -11.16
N ARG A 129 -23.30 2.02 -10.90
CA ARG A 129 -22.53 0.87 -11.34
C ARG A 129 -22.37 0.82 -12.85
N ASP A 130 -21.10 0.83 -13.29
CA ASP A 130 -20.69 0.61 -14.67
C ASP A 130 -19.62 -0.52 -14.80
N TRP A 131 -19.32 -1.19 -13.69
CA TRP A 131 -18.27 -2.21 -13.62
C TRP A 131 -18.83 -3.62 -13.69
N SER A 132 -18.07 -4.51 -14.31
CA SER A 132 -18.33 -5.94 -14.39
C SER A 132 -17.73 -6.72 -13.21
N SER A 133 -16.72 -6.15 -12.53
CA SER A 133 -16.03 -6.75 -11.40
C SER A 133 -15.66 -5.69 -10.37
N ALA A 134 -15.87 -6.03 -9.09
CA ALA A 134 -15.43 -5.25 -7.94
C ALA A 134 -15.30 -6.16 -6.73
N GLU A 135 -14.34 -5.86 -5.86
CA GLU A 135 -14.23 -6.50 -4.58
C GLU A 135 -15.20 -5.85 -3.58
N ARG A 136 -16.17 -6.60 -3.07
CA ARG A 136 -16.98 -6.17 -1.92
C ARG A 136 -16.14 -6.36 -0.66
N LEU A 137 -15.67 -5.27 -0.07
CA LEU A 137 -14.69 -5.30 1.03
C LEU A 137 -15.21 -6.01 2.27
N ALA A 138 -16.51 -5.94 2.54
CA ALA A 138 -17.15 -6.64 3.64
C ALA A 138 -17.08 -8.17 3.55
N ASN A 139 -16.76 -8.75 2.38
CA ASN A 139 -16.62 -10.20 2.21
C ASN A 139 -15.31 -10.75 2.80
N SER A 140 -14.35 -9.89 3.14
CA SER A 140 -13.06 -10.28 3.69
C SER A 140 -12.79 -9.62 5.05
N PRO A 141 -13.66 -9.81 6.06
CA PRO A 141 -13.61 -9.05 7.32
C PRO A 141 -12.33 -9.31 8.11
N THR A 142 -11.71 -10.49 7.99
CA THR A 142 -10.44 -10.79 8.66
C THR A 142 -9.29 -10.05 8.00
N ALA A 143 -9.16 -10.13 6.68
CA ALA A 143 -8.11 -9.44 5.94
C ALA A 143 -8.27 -7.92 6.03
N TYR A 144 -9.50 -7.43 6.02
CA TYR A 144 -9.83 -6.01 6.10
C TYR A 144 -10.40 -5.62 7.48
N ALA A 145 -9.95 -6.28 8.56
CA ALA A 145 -10.15 -5.77 9.90
C ALA A 145 -9.51 -4.37 10.01
N LEU A 146 -8.30 -4.22 9.45
CA LEU A 146 -7.60 -2.95 9.27
C LEU A 146 -6.70 -3.04 8.04
N ALA A 147 -6.79 -2.07 7.16
CA ALA A 147 -5.99 -1.95 5.96
C ALA A 147 -5.64 -0.50 5.63
N VAL A 148 -4.59 -0.31 4.84
CA VAL A 148 -4.17 0.99 4.30
C VAL A 148 -3.99 0.86 2.79
N VAL A 149 -4.51 1.82 2.05
CA VAL A 149 -4.35 1.87 0.59
C VAL A 149 -2.90 2.18 0.24
N VAL A 150 -2.30 1.37 -0.62
CA VAL A 150 -1.03 1.70 -1.29
C VAL A 150 -1.38 2.37 -2.62
N GLU A 151 -1.02 3.63 -2.78
CA GLU A 151 -1.39 4.45 -3.95
C GLU A 151 -0.56 4.08 -5.18
N TYR A 152 -0.67 2.84 -5.59
CA TYR A 152 -0.16 2.34 -6.86
C TYR A 152 -1.28 2.37 -7.90
N ASN A 153 -1.02 2.98 -9.06
CA ASN A 153 -1.99 3.07 -10.16
C ASN A 153 -3.39 3.51 -9.70
N TYR A 154 -3.47 4.48 -8.79
CA TYR A 154 -4.64 4.78 -7.99
C TYR A 154 -5.40 6.01 -8.48
N GLY A 155 -6.75 5.96 -8.34
CA GLY A 155 -7.63 7.10 -8.56
C GLY A 155 -7.96 7.35 -10.03
N GLN A 156 -8.32 8.59 -10.37
CA GLN A 156 -8.79 8.96 -11.70
C GLN A 156 -7.74 8.83 -12.81
N GLU A 157 -6.46 8.79 -12.45
CA GLU A 157 -5.35 8.61 -13.38
C GLU A 157 -4.91 7.14 -13.50
N ALA A 158 -5.67 6.21 -12.93
CA ALA A 158 -5.35 4.80 -12.99
C ALA A 158 -5.37 4.30 -14.44
N GLU A 159 -4.27 3.69 -14.87
CA GLU A 159 -4.16 3.08 -16.19
C GLU A 159 -4.85 1.70 -16.19
N PRO A 160 -5.84 1.47 -17.06
CA PRO A 160 -6.53 0.19 -17.16
C PRO A 160 -5.57 -1.00 -17.33
N GLY A 161 -5.78 -2.06 -16.55
CA GLY A 161 -5.02 -3.29 -16.65
C GLY A 161 -3.61 -3.26 -16.02
N LYS A 162 -3.18 -2.15 -15.43
CA LYS A 162 -1.90 -2.06 -14.72
C LYS A 162 -1.94 -2.66 -13.30
N GLY A 163 -3.12 -2.98 -12.81
CA GLY A 163 -3.36 -3.55 -11.49
C GLY A 163 -4.07 -2.60 -10.55
N SER A 164 -4.84 -3.16 -9.65
CA SER A 164 -5.71 -2.47 -8.70
C SER A 164 -5.65 -3.11 -7.32
N ALA A 165 -6.37 -2.55 -6.35
CA ALA A 165 -6.59 -3.10 -5.02
C ALA A 165 -5.27 -3.49 -4.30
N ILE A 166 -4.31 -2.58 -4.24
CA ILE A 166 -3.06 -2.81 -3.52
C ILE A 166 -3.18 -2.21 -2.12
N PHE A 167 -3.18 -3.09 -1.13
CA PHE A 167 -3.36 -2.73 0.28
C PHE A 167 -2.26 -3.31 1.16
N LEU A 168 -1.88 -2.58 2.20
CA LEU A 168 -1.20 -3.13 3.37
C LEU A 168 -2.31 -3.48 4.38
N HIS A 169 -2.50 -4.75 4.68
CA HIS A 169 -3.59 -5.21 5.54
C HIS A 169 -3.13 -6.26 6.55
N VAL A 170 -3.89 -6.44 7.61
CA VAL A 170 -3.78 -7.59 8.52
C VAL A 170 -4.38 -8.82 7.85
N GLY A 171 -3.99 -10.03 8.26
CA GLY A 171 -4.51 -11.23 7.62
C GLY A 171 -3.96 -12.49 8.22
#